data_3c10c3f49aa9dacfded26331e174835b
#
_entry.id   3c10c3f49aa9dacfded26331e174835b
#
_cell.length_a   1.000
_cell.length_b   1.000
_cell.length_c   1.000
_cell.angle_alpha   90.00
_cell.angle_beta   90.00
_cell.angle_gamma   90.00
#
_symmetry.space_group_name_H-M   'P 1'
#
loop_
_entity.id
_entity.type
_entity.pdbx_description
1 polymer ?
#
loop_
_entity_poly.entity_id
_entity_poly.type
_entity_poly.pdbx_seq_one_letter_code
_entity_poly.pdbx_strand_id
1 'polypeptide(L)'
;MEEWSFLTKHARALICIARDPASRLRDIAAQLDITERSAFGIVNDLATAGYVVKGKDGRRNRYDIQGHLPLRDAVGRERTIGELLQVVAYPPSQPSGRRPVEMRPNARRIPVAAARRSSVPTASTVNRHPPGTGRSSARGGHLE
;
A
#
# COMPACT_ATOMS: atom_id res chain seq x y z
N MET A 1 -20.18 -31.43 20.20
CA MET A 1 -21.04 -30.40 19.58
C MET A 1 -20.27 -29.84 18.42
N GLU A 2 -20.76 -30.03 17.20
CA GLU A 2 -20.19 -29.33 16.07
C GLU A 2 -20.47 -27.85 16.27
N GLU A 3 -19.43 -27.10 16.49
CA GLU A 3 -19.51 -25.66 16.63
C GLU A 3 -19.92 -25.08 15.25
N TRP A 4 -21.15 -24.62 15.17
CA TRP A 4 -21.66 -24.04 13.94
C TRP A 4 -20.86 -22.78 13.58
N SER A 5 -20.28 -22.75 12.40
CA SER A 5 -19.49 -21.61 11.92
C SER A 5 -20.17 -20.95 10.72
N PHE A 6 -20.42 -19.67 10.83
CA PHE A 6 -21.00 -18.87 9.74
C PHE A 6 -20.08 -18.79 8.51
N LEU A 7 -18.77 -18.80 8.75
CA LEU A 7 -17.76 -18.69 7.70
C LEU A 7 -17.24 -20.07 7.30
N THR A 8 -17.13 -20.29 6.01
CA THR A 8 -16.49 -21.50 5.47
C THR A 8 -15.02 -21.56 5.87
N LYS A 9 -14.43 -22.74 5.86
CA LYS A 9 -12.99 -22.93 6.12
C LYS A 9 -12.11 -22.11 5.16
N HIS A 10 -12.53 -21.97 3.89
CA HIS A 10 -11.87 -21.14 2.89
C HIS A 10 -11.90 -19.65 3.25
N ALA A 11 -13.06 -19.14 3.66
CA ALA A 11 -13.19 -17.75 4.10
C ALA A 11 -12.33 -17.48 5.35
N ARG A 12 -12.35 -18.40 6.31
CA ARG A 12 -11.51 -18.29 7.53
C ARG A 12 -10.02 -18.31 7.20
N ALA A 13 -9.57 -19.18 6.28
CA ALA A 13 -8.20 -19.23 5.82
C ALA A 13 -7.77 -17.91 5.14
N LEU A 14 -8.64 -17.35 4.32
CA LEU A 14 -8.40 -16.07 3.66
C LEU A 14 -8.26 -14.92 4.66
N ILE A 15 -9.09 -14.91 5.72
CA ILE A 15 -9.00 -13.95 6.82
C ILE A 15 -7.67 -14.09 7.59
N CYS A 16 -7.24 -15.32 7.86
CA CYS A 16 -5.94 -15.57 8.52
C CYS A 16 -4.79 -15.00 7.69
N ILE A 17 -4.80 -15.26 6.37
CA ILE A 17 -3.79 -14.75 5.44
C ILE A 17 -3.86 -13.21 5.34
N ALA A 18 -5.05 -12.61 5.37
CA ALA A 18 -5.20 -11.16 5.33
C ALA A 18 -4.59 -10.48 6.56
N ARG A 19 -4.71 -11.11 7.73
CA ARG A 19 -4.14 -10.60 8.98
C ARG A 19 -2.62 -10.76 9.06
N ASP A 20 -2.12 -11.88 8.55
CA ASP A 20 -0.69 -12.17 8.49
C ASP A 20 -0.33 -12.87 7.17
N PRO A 21 0.10 -12.11 6.16
CA PRO A 21 0.52 -12.66 4.86
C PRO A 21 1.73 -13.59 4.92
N ALA A 22 2.49 -13.56 6.02
CA ALA A 22 3.66 -14.41 6.24
C ALA A 22 3.35 -15.65 7.10
N SER A 23 2.09 -15.89 7.43
CA SER A 23 1.63 -17.05 8.20
C SER A 23 2.10 -18.37 7.59
N ARG A 24 2.53 -19.29 8.45
CA ARG A 24 2.87 -20.64 8.01
C ARG A 24 1.61 -21.49 7.91
N LEU A 25 1.65 -22.51 7.06
CA LEU A 25 0.52 -23.46 6.93
C LEU A 25 0.08 -24.06 8.26
N ARG A 26 1.04 -24.39 9.13
CA ARG A 26 0.75 -24.91 10.48
C ARG A 26 0.00 -23.91 11.36
N ASP A 27 0.31 -22.60 11.20
CA ASP A 27 -0.32 -21.54 11.97
C ASP A 27 -1.77 -21.32 11.50
N ILE A 28 -1.98 -21.37 10.17
CA ILE A 28 -3.31 -21.36 9.56
C ILE A 28 -4.10 -22.59 10.00
N ALA A 29 -3.50 -23.77 9.98
CA ALA A 29 -4.13 -25.02 10.39
C ALA A 29 -4.57 -24.96 11.85
N ALA A 30 -3.72 -24.46 12.76
CA ALA A 30 -4.02 -24.29 14.17
C ALA A 30 -5.18 -23.30 14.40
N GLN A 31 -5.21 -22.17 13.67
CA GLN A 31 -6.29 -21.18 13.80
C GLN A 31 -7.65 -21.70 13.28
N LEU A 32 -7.63 -22.60 12.32
CA LEU A 32 -8.83 -23.19 11.73
C LEU A 32 -9.27 -24.48 12.42
N ASP A 33 -8.46 -24.98 13.36
CA ASP A 33 -8.65 -26.29 13.98
C ASP A 33 -8.76 -27.43 12.94
N ILE A 34 -7.78 -27.49 12.04
CA ILE A 34 -7.65 -28.51 10.99
C ILE A 34 -6.22 -29.00 10.88
N THR A 35 -6.02 -30.08 10.14
CA THR A 35 -4.66 -30.57 9.84
C THR A 35 -3.92 -29.67 8.85
N GLU A 36 -2.59 -29.65 8.91
CA GLU A 36 -1.76 -28.92 7.92
C GLU A 36 -2.05 -29.34 6.48
N ARG A 37 -2.33 -30.64 6.28
CA ARG A 37 -2.72 -31.17 4.96
C ARG A 37 -4.02 -30.54 4.46
N SER A 38 -5.00 -30.42 5.34
CA SER A 38 -6.26 -29.75 5.01
C SER A 38 -6.06 -28.27 4.73
N ALA A 39 -5.24 -27.59 5.54
CA ALA A 39 -4.88 -26.19 5.33
C ALA A 39 -4.16 -26.00 3.99
N PHE A 40 -3.25 -26.89 3.63
CA PHE A 40 -2.58 -26.88 2.33
C PHE A 40 -3.58 -27.00 1.17
N GLY A 41 -4.55 -27.91 1.27
CA GLY A 41 -5.61 -28.07 0.28
C GLY A 41 -6.42 -26.77 0.10
N ILE A 42 -6.87 -26.18 1.20
CA ILE A 42 -7.65 -24.94 1.20
C ILE A 42 -6.86 -23.76 0.58
N VAL A 43 -5.60 -23.60 0.97
CA VAL A 43 -4.74 -22.54 0.40
C VAL A 43 -4.46 -22.80 -1.09
N ASN A 44 -4.38 -24.07 -1.48
CA ASN A 44 -4.22 -24.43 -2.89
C ASN A 44 -5.49 -24.13 -3.71
N ASP A 45 -6.66 -24.43 -3.16
CA ASP A 45 -7.95 -24.08 -3.79
C ASP A 45 -8.10 -22.58 -3.97
N LEU A 46 -7.75 -21.79 -2.95
CA LEU A 46 -7.75 -20.33 -3.03
C LEU A 46 -6.75 -19.80 -4.08
N ALA A 47 -5.60 -20.45 -4.21
CA ALA A 47 -4.60 -20.09 -5.23
C ALA A 47 -5.08 -20.46 -6.64
N THR A 48 -5.67 -21.64 -6.81
CA THR A 48 -6.25 -22.09 -8.09
C THR A 48 -7.42 -21.21 -8.52
N ALA A 49 -8.22 -20.76 -7.55
CA ALA A 49 -9.29 -19.80 -7.79
C ALA A 49 -8.78 -18.38 -8.10
N GLY A 50 -7.49 -18.11 -7.93
CA GLY A 50 -6.87 -16.81 -8.18
C GLY A 50 -6.99 -15.82 -7.03
N TYR A 51 -7.62 -16.18 -5.92
CA TYR A 51 -7.80 -15.28 -4.78
C TYR A 51 -6.51 -15.04 -3.98
N VAL A 52 -5.59 -15.99 -4.03
CA VAL A 52 -4.31 -15.93 -3.34
C VAL A 52 -3.18 -16.23 -4.30
N VAL A 53 -2.16 -15.39 -4.31
CA VAL A 53 -0.91 -15.65 -5.03
C VAL A 53 0.14 -16.09 -4.02
N LYS A 54 0.75 -17.24 -4.27
CA LYS A 54 1.83 -17.78 -3.44
C LYS A 54 3.15 -17.19 -3.91
N GLY A 55 3.80 -16.43 -3.05
CA GLY A 55 5.15 -15.94 -3.22
C GLY A 55 6.12 -16.59 -2.24
N LYS A 56 7.40 -16.31 -2.42
CA LYS A 56 8.45 -16.65 -1.45
C LYS A 56 9.15 -15.36 -1.04
N ASP A 57 9.33 -15.20 0.25
CA ASP A 57 10.19 -14.19 0.83
C ASP A 57 11.33 -14.90 1.55
N GLY A 58 12.44 -15.08 0.84
CA GLY A 58 13.54 -15.93 1.28
C GLY A 58 13.11 -17.38 1.47
N ARG A 59 13.20 -17.90 2.69
CA ARG A 59 12.79 -19.26 3.06
C ARG A 59 11.33 -19.39 3.50
N ARG A 60 10.58 -18.29 3.57
CA ARG A 60 9.19 -18.25 4.03
C ARG A 60 8.24 -18.15 2.86
N ASN A 61 7.09 -18.79 2.98
CA ASN A 61 5.98 -18.54 2.06
C ASN A 61 5.37 -17.20 2.40
N ARG A 62 5.01 -16.46 1.36
CA ARG A 62 4.22 -15.24 1.43
C ARG A 62 2.97 -15.42 0.58
N TYR A 63 1.88 -14.93 1.08
CA TYR A 63 0.58 -15.01 0.42
C TYR A 63 0.08 -13.60 0.14
N ASP A 64 -0.19 -13.31 -1.12
CA ASP A 64 -0.75 -12.02 -1.54
C ASP A 64 -2.20 -12.22 -1.98
N ILE A 65 -3.12 -11.47 -1.39
CA ILE A 65 -4.56 -11.59 -1.67
C ILE A 65 -4.95 -10.67 -2.82
N GLN A 66 -5.67 -11.23 -3.80
CA GLN A 66 -6.22 -10.50 -4.93
C GLN A 66 -7.59 -9.92 -4.55
N GLY A 67 -7.58 -8.83 -3.79
CA GLY A 67 -8.78 -8.23 -3.22
C GLY A 67 -9.76 -7.65 -4.25
N HIS A 68 -9.32 -7.40 -5.48
CA HIS A 68 -10.15 -6.86 -6.57
C HIS A 68 -11.06 -7.90 -7.23
N LEU A 69 -10.83 -9.18 -6.96
CA LEU A 69 -11.63 -10.23 -7.57
C LEU A 69 -13.02 -10.32 -6.93
N PRO A 70 -14.06 -10.58 -7.74
CA PRO A 70 -15.41 -10.76 -7.23
C PRO A 70 -15.54 -12.08 -6.46
N LEU A 71 -16.46 -12.09 -5.52
CA LEU A 71 -16.85 -13.32 -4.84
C LEU A 71 -17.46 -14.29 -5.87
N ARG A 72 -17.04 -15.57 -5.86
CA ARG A 72 -17.59 -16.60 -6.74
C ARG A 72 -18.95 -17.13 -6.27
N ASP A 73 -19.52 -16.55 -5.26
CA ASP A 73 -20.82 -16.94 -4.73
C ASP A 73 -21.95 -16.22 -5.48
N ALA A 74 -23.04 -16.94 -5.74
CA ALA A 74 -24.21 -16.39 -6.42
C ALA A 74 -24.82 -15.20 -5.68
N VAL A 75 -24.73 -15.19 -4.34
CA VAL A 75 -25.31 -14.16 -3.47
C VAL A 75 -24.42 -12.94 -3.35
N GLY A 76 -23.11 -13.09 -3.57
CA GLY A 76 -22.12 -12.01 -3.34
C GLY A 76 -21.39 -11.53 -4.58
N ARG A 77 -21.86 -11.84 -5.80
CA ARG A 77 -21.15 -11.51 -7.05
C ARG A 77 -20.82 -10.04 -7.25
N GLU A 78 -21.58 -9.14 -6.66
CA GLU A 78 -21.40 -7.70 -6.76
C GLU A 78 -20.35 -7.16 -5.79
N ARG A 79 -19.84 -8.01 -4.91
CA ARG A 79 -18.85 -7.67 -3.89
C ARG A 79 -17.51 -8.30 -4.21
N THR A 80 -16.46 -7.57 -3.87
CA THR A 80 -15.09 -8.05 -4.00
C THR A 80 -14.60 -8.74 -2.73
N ILE A 81 -13.59 -9.57 -2.87
CA ILE A 81 -12.89 -10.18 -1.72
C ILE A 81 -12.34 -9.11 -0.78
N GLY A 82 -11.82 -8.02 -1.34
CA GLY A 82 -11.28 -6.91 -0.55
C GLY A 82 -12.33 -6.26 0.34
N GLU A 83 -13.53 -6.00 -0.18
CA GLU A 83 -14.64 -5.45 0.61
C GLU A 83 -15.06 -6.38 1.76
N LEU A 84 -15.14 -7.69 1.49
CA LEU A 84 -15.43 -8.68 2.52
C LEU A 84 -14.37 -8.67 3.61
N LEU A 85 -13.09 -8.68 3.22
CA LEU A 85 -11.97 -8.68 4.17
C LEU A 85 -11.89 -7.39 4.99
N GLN A 86 -12.24 -6.25 4.42
CA GLN A 86 -12.30 -4.99 5.17
C GLN A 86 -13.31 -5.06 6.33
N VAL A 87 -14.42 -5.74 6.14
CA VAL A 87 -15.45 -5.89 7.18
C VAL A 87 -15.05 -6.94 8.22
N VAL A 88 -14.45 -8.05 7.79
CA VAL A 88 -14.26 -9.24 8.64
C VAL A 88 -12.84 -9.35 9.19
N ALA A 89 -11.83 -9.09 8.36
CA ALA A 89 -10.42 -9.22 8.75
C ALA A 89 -9.89 -7.96 9.42
N TYR A 90 -10.37 -6.81 8.98
CA TYR A 90 -10.03 -5.50 9.52
C TYR A 90 -11.30 -4.88 10.11
N PRO A 91 -11.74 -5.28 11.32
CA PRO A 91 -12.83 -4.58 11.96
C PRO A 91 -12.46 -3.09 11.95
N PRO A 92 -13.41 -2.19 11.65
CA PRO A 92 -13.14 -0.77 11.70
C PRO A 92 -12.47 -0.54 13.04
N SER A 93 -11.20 -0.16 13.02
CA SER A 93 -10.51 0.31 14.20
C SER A 93 -11.50 1.27 14.80
N GLN A 94 -12.02 0.96 15.98
CA GLN A 94 -12.78 1.95 16.74
C GLN A 94 -11.99 3.22 16.57
N PRO A 95 -12.59 4.33 16.17
CA PRO A 95 -11.86 5.57 16.10
C PRO A 95 -11.21 5.66 17.46
N SER A 96 -9.94 5.26 17.50
CA SER A 96 -9.08 5.49 18.65
C SER A 96 -9.29 6.95 18.87
N GLY A 97 -9.99 7.23 20.00
CA GLY A 97 -10.47 8.56 20.28
C GLY A 97 -9.45 9.53 19.77
N ARG A 98 -9.72 10.11 18.63
CA ARG A 98 -9.14 11.39 18.34
C ARG A 98 -9.55 12.19 19.56
N ARG A 99 -8.64 12.21 20.53
CA ARG A 99 -8.64 13.32 21.45
C ARG A 99 -8.87 14.50 20.54
N PRO A 100 -9.96 15.24 20.72
CA PRO A 100 -10.08 16.49 19.99
C PRO A 100 -8.68 17.08 20.13
N VAL A 101 -8.03 17.34 19.01
CA VAL A 101 -6.87 18.19 19.03
C VAL A 101 -7.44 19.44 19.63
N GLU A 102 -7.26 19.55 20.93
CA GLU A 102 -7.59 20.75 21.68
C GLU A 102 -6.79 21.80 20.91
N MET A 103 -7.53 22.46 20.06
CA MET A 103 -7.09 23.59 19.31
C MET A 103 -6.76 24.60 20.39
N ARG A 104 -5.56 24.48 20.96
CA ARG A 104 -5.02 25.54 21.78
C ARG A 104 -5.02 26.74 20.84
N PRO A 105 -5.83 27.75 21.13
CA PRO A 105 -5.66 28.99 20.44
C PRO A 105 -4.25 29.45 20.81
N ASN A 106 -3.31 29.15 19.92
CA ASN A 106 -1.99 29.75 20.03
C ASN A 106 -2.17 31.23 19.69
N ALA A 107 -2.70 31.94 20.65
CA ALA A 107 -2.66 33.39 20.70
C ALA A 107 -1.23 33.82 21.02
N ARG A 108 -0.32 33.40 20.21
CA ARG A 108 0.91 34.13 20.00
C ARG A 108 0.64 35.06 18.84
N ARG A 109 0.01 36.18 19.17
CA ARG A 109 0.17 37.38 18.42
C ARG A 109 1.67 37.48 18.11
N ILE A 110 2.00 37.25 16.84
CA ILE A 110 3.24 37.76 16.30
C ILE A 110 3.05 39.29 16.34
N PRO A 111 3.83 40.03 17.12
CA PRO A 111 3.75 41.47 17.03
C PRO A 111 4.20 41.83 15.63
N VAL A 112 3.26 42.37 14.86
CA VAL A 112 3.59 43.12 13.67
C VAL A 112 4.26 44.41 14.21
N ALA A 113 5.53 44.31 14.42
CA ALA A 113 6.34 45.45 14.74
C ALA A 113 7.41 45.58 13.70
N ALA A 114 7.37 46.73 13.06
CA ALA A 114 8.44 47.35 12.30
C ALA A 114 8.64 46.86 10.86
N ALA A 115 7.76 47.31 10.01
CA ALA A 115 8.17 47.87 8.74
C ALA A 115 9.11 49.05 9.03
N ARG A 116 10.38 48.86 8.91
CA ARG A 116 11.33 49.94 8.70
C ARG A 116 11.96 49.77 7.35
N ARG A 117 11.50 50.67 6.49
CA ARG A 117 12.22 51.29 5.42
C ARG A 117 13.74 51.22 5.61
N SER A 118 14.39 50.80 4.59
CA SER A 118 15.67 51.34 4.16
C SER A 118 15.93 50.84 2.76
N SER A 119 15.63 51.71 1.84
CA SER A 119 16.55 52.30 0.87
C SER A 119 17.28 51.28 -0.01
N VAL A 120 16.82 51.37 -1.24
CA VAL A 120 17.52 51.01 -2.46
C VAL A 120 18.85 51.77 -2.54
N PRO A 121 19.89 51.18 -3.02
CA PRO A 121 20.79 51.85 -3.94
C PRO A 121 20.83 51.15 -5.27
N THR A 122 20.38 51.88 -6.24
CA THR A 122 20.78 51.89 -7.64
C THR A 122 22.30 51.83 -7.77
N ALA A 123 22.78 50.88 -8.58
CA ALA A 123 24.01 50.99 -9.36
C ALA A 123 23.98 49.88 -10.39
N SER A 124 23.52 50.10 -11.54
CA SER A 124 24.19 50.48 -12.77
C SER A 124 25.63 50.03 -12.89
N THR A 125 25.86 49.07 -13.74
CA THR A 125 27.02 48.92 -14.64
C THR A 125 26.84 47.66 -15.47
N VAL A 126 26.28 47.72 -16.67
CA VAL A 126 26.93 47.74 -17.97
C VAL A 126 28.31 47.05 -17.95
N ASN A 127 28.39 45.91 -18.57
CA ASN A 127 29.43 45.63 -19.55
C ASN A 127 29.16 44.29 -20.27
N ARG A 128 28.74 44.39 -21.52
CA ARG A 128 29.50 44.13 -22.73
C ARG A 128 29.84 42.66 -22.95
N HIS A 129 29.15 42.22 -23.93
CA HIS A 129 29.54 41.28 -24.96
C HIS A 129 30.98 41.50 -25.47
N PRO A 130 31.68 40.52 -26.02
CA PRO A 130 31.54 40.25 -27.43
C PRO A 130 31.79 38.76 -27.83
N PRO A 131 31.64 38.49 -29.14
CA PRO A 131 31.50 37.17 -29.71
C PRO A 131 32.82 36.62 -30.25
N GLY A 132 32.88 35.33 -30.41
CA GLY A 132 33.95 34.67 -31.16
C GLY A 132 33.43 33.32 -31.63
N THR A 133 32.91 33.24 -32.79
CA THR A 133 33.51 32.80 -34.07
C THR A 133 34.54 31.69 -33.98
N GLY A 134 34.26 30.68 -34.72
CA GLY A 134 35.26 29.70 -35.18
C GLY A 134 34.63 28.33 -35.27
N ARG A 135 33.98 28.03 -36.40
CA ARG A 135 34.50 27.36 -37.60
C ARG A 135 35.21 26.06 -37.24
N SER A 136 34.67 25.03 -37.71
CA SER A 136 34.98 24.41 -38.97
C SER A 136 35.37 22.95 -38.85
N SER A 137 34.78 22.21 -39.65
CA SER A 137 35.34 21.20 -40.55
C SER A 137 35.38 19.79 -39.98
N ALA A 138 34.53 18.95 -40.46
CA ALA A 138 34.52 18.29 -41.74
C ALA A 138 35.26 16.95 -41.74
N ARG A 139 34.58 16.05 -42.39
CA ARG A 139 35.07 14.82 -43.02
C ARG A 139 35.34 13.67 -42.07
N GLY A 140 34.85 12.56 -42.34
CA GLY A 140 34.54 11.85 -43.55
C GLY A 140 34.84 10.41 -43.31
N GLY A 141 34.14 9.61 -44.00
CA GLY A 141 34.67 8.41 -44.61
C GLY A 141 34.39 7.16 -43.84
N HIS A 142 33.49 6.42 -44.25
CA HIS A 142 33.58 5.43 -45.32
C HIS A 142 33.93 4.04 -44.76
N LEU A 143 33.02 3.13 -45.08
CA LEU A 143 33.25 1.74 -45.52
C LEU A 143 33.93 0.80 -44.51
N GLU A 144 33.41 -0.28 -44.28
CA GLU A 144 32.87 -1.54 -44.83
C GLU A 144 32.15 -2.30 -43.72
#